data_e198bc0a2c9092db84177cb4565001a6
#
_entry.id   e198bc0a2c9092db84177cb4565001a6
#
_cell.length_a   1.000
_cell.length_b   1.000
_cell.length_c   1.000
_cell.angle_alpha   90.00
_cell.angle_beta   90.00
_cell.angle_gamma   90.00
#
_symmetry.space_group_name_H-M   'P 1'
#
loop_
_entity.id
_entity.type
_entity.pdbx_description
1 polymer ?
#
loop_
_entity_poly.entity_id
_entity_poly.type
_entity_poly.pdbx_seq_one_letter_code
_entity_poly.pdbx_strand_id
1 'polypeptide(L)'
;MMAALSLLSGGRILMPPTVDTATEDFRIAPEAAKDDTDPSRFDSIIEEASALYGVNSALVKAVIQAESRFNPLAVSPVGAKGLMQLMPMIAKEYGAGDPLDAKQNVFAGVKYLSDLLDRYNGNVSLALAGYNAGPTAVRRFRGIPPYRETRGYVRKIQNLIAEGVRNAAVATADD
;
A
#
# COMPACT_ATOMS: atom_id res chain seq x y z
N MET A 1 -16.45 -26.58 -64.00
CA MET A 1 -17.27 -26.07 -65.14
C MET A 1 -17.52 -24.60 -64.87
N MET A 2 -16.85 -23.79 -65.73
CA MET A 2 -17.41 -22.68 -66.46
C MET A 2 -18.13 -21.61 -65.67
N ALA A 3 -17.54 -20.49 -65.42
CA ALA A 3 -17.34 -19.33 -66.28
C ALA A 3 -18.64 -18.57 -66.60
N ALA A 4 -18.69 -17.31 -66.14
CA ALA A 4 -18.88 -16.21 -67.09
C ALA A 4 -18.93 -14.86 -66.37
N LEU A 5 -18.05 -14.06 -66.81
CA LEU A 5 -17.99 -12.60 -66.81
C LEU A 5 -19.33 -11.93 -67.17
N SER A 6 -19.65 -10.78 -66.61
CA SER A 6 -20.13 -9.65 -67.35
C SER A 6 -19.88 -8.31 -66.66
N LEU A 7 -19.36 -7.43 -67.45
CA LEU A 7 -18.93 -6.08 -67.22
C LEU A 7 -20.08 -5.04 -67.15
N LEU A 8 -19.76 -3.85 -66.57
CA LEU A 8 -20.23 -2.51 -66.89
C LEU A 8 -21.43 -1.94 -66.13
N SER A 9 -21.23 -0.99 -65.26
CA SER A 9 -21.52 0.41 -65.60
C SER A 9 -21.18 1.35 -64.49
N GLY A 10 -20.53 2.44 -64.85
CA GLY A 10 -20.04 3.50 -63.98
C GLY A 10 -21.13 4.16 -63.16
N GLY A 11 -20.93 4.15 -61.88
CA GLY A 11 -21.64 4.98 -60.92
C GLY A 11 -20.62 5.87 -60.23
N ARG A 12 -20.72 7.16 -60.52
CA ARG A 12 -19.98 8.24 -59.90
C ARG A 12 -20.32 8.24 -58.42
N ILE A 13 -19.39 7.85 -57.55
CA ILE A 13 -19.54 7.97 -56.10
C ILE A 13 -19.33 9.44 -55.78
N LEU A 14 -20.42 10.13 -55.44
CA LEU A 14 -20.35 11.43 -54.76
C LEU A 14 -19.74 11.19 -53.39
N MET A 15 -18.56 11.73 -53.16
CA MET A 15 -17.99 11.84 -51.84
C MET A 15 -18.83 12.85 -51.02
N PRO A 16 -19.23 12.50 -49.81
CA PRO A 16 -19.82 13.49 -48.91
C PRO A 16 -18.75 14.53 -48.52
N PRO A 17 -19.17 15.76 -48.19
CA PRO A 17 -18.23 16.82 -47.79
C PRO A 17 -17.42 16.40 -46.57
N THR A 18 -16.13 16.62 -46.63
CA THR A 18 -15.21 16.52 -45.52
C THR A 18 -15.67 17.46 -44.41
N VAL A 19 -16.22 16.91 -43.32
CA VAL A 19 -16.42 17.63 -42.10
C VAL A 19 -15.04 17.86 -41.51
N ASP A 20 -14.62 19.13 -41.52
CA ASP A 20 -13.42 19.59 -40.85
C ASP A 20 -13.70 19.48 -39.33
N THR A 21 -13.49 18.29 -38.77
CA THR A 21 -13.45 18.12 -37.33
C THR A 21 -12.13 18.73 -36.85
N ALA A 22 -12.18 20.01 -36.51
CA ALA A 22 -11.20 20.56 -35.59
C ALA A 22 -11.17 19.63 -34.36
N THR A 23 -10.19 18.74 -34.33
CA THR A 23 -9.80 18.04 -33.13
C THR A 23 -9.30 19.11 -32.17
N GLU A 24 -10.19 19.58 -31.31
CA GLU A 24 -9.75 20.20 -30.06
C GLU A 24 -8.87 19.16 -29.37
N ASP A 25 -7.59 19.40 -29.46
CA ASP A 25 -6.54 18.70 -28.75
C ASP A 25 -6.82 18.91 -27.25
N PHE A 26 -7.67 18.03 -26.70
CA PHE A 26 -7.87 17.96 -25.24
C PHE A 26 -6.58 17.38 -24.69
N ARG A 27 -5.57 18.27 -24.63
CA ARG A 27 -4.37 18.01 -23.85
C ARG A 27 -4.80 17.97 -22.38
N ILE A 28 -5.13 16.77 -21.92
CA ILE A 28 -5.03 16.47 -20.49
C ILE A 28 -3.58 16.79 -20.16
N ALA A 29 -3.35 17.94 -19.54
CA ALA A 29 -2.06 18.23 -18.92
C ALA A 29 -1.73 16.99 -18.09
N PRO A 30 -0.53 16.39 -18.21
CA PRO A 30 -0.18 15.30 -17.32
C PRO A 30 -0.31 15.86 -15.91
N GLU A 31 -1.28 15.33 -15.16
CA GLU A 31 -1.39 15.55 -13.71
C GLU A 31 0.03 15.31 -13.19
N ALA A 32 0.63 16.36 -12.63
CA ALA A 32 2.03 16.33 -12.20
C ALA A 32 2.25 15.02 -11.49
N ALA A 33 3.17 14.20 -12.01
CA ALA A 33 3.45 12.89 -11.48
C ALA A 33 3.71 13.08 -9.98
N LYS A 34 2.73 12.67 -9.15
CA LYS A 34 2.88 12.73 -7.71
C LYS A 34 4.12 11.91 -7.40
N ASP A 35 5.06 12.51 -6.70
CA ASP A 35 6.28 11.83 -6.27
C ASP A 35 5.88 10.49 -5.65
N ASP A 36 6.25 9.38 -6.30
CA ASP A 36 5.89 8.03 -5.87
C ASP A 36 6.42 7.70 -4.47
N THR A 37 7.24 8.58 -3.90
CA THR A 37 7.82 8.47 -2.56
C THR A 37 7.12 9.34 -1.51
N ASP A 38 6.10 10.15 -1.89
CA ASP A 38 5.35 10.97 -0.93
C ASP A 38 4.52 10.09 0.02
N PRO A 39 4.86 10.03 1.33
CA PRO A 39 4.13 9.23 2.31
C PRO A 39 2.66 9.66 2.47
N SER A 40 2.34 10.95 2.24
CA SER A 40 1.00 11.51 2.45
C SER A 40 -0.04 10.94 1.49
N ARG A 41 0.38 10.42 0.33
CA ARG A 41 -0.52 9.76 -0.64
C ARG A 41 -1.29 8.57 -0.06
N PHE A 42 -0.82 7.98 1.03
CA PHE A 42 -1.46 6.85 1.69
C PHE A 42 -2.22 7.23 2.95
N ASP A 43 -2.23 8.51 3.35
CA ASP A 43 -2.84 8.97 4.60
C ASP A 43 -4.31 8.58 4.70
N SER A 44 -5.10 8.81 3.66
CA SER A 44 -6.52 8.44 3.62
C SER A 44 -6.75 6.95 3.83
N ILE A 45 -5.95 6.09 3.17
CA ILE A 45 -6.06 4.63 3.28
C ILE A 45 -5.66 4.18 4.69
N ILE A 46 -4.61 4.78 5.25
CA ILE A 46 -4.12 4.49 6.60
C ILE A 46 -5.15 4.89 7.64
N GLU A 47 -5.75 6.07 7.53
CA GLU A 47 -6.77 6.54 8.44
C GLU A 47 -8.04 5.69 8.39
N GLU A 48 -8.50 5.33 7.18
CA GLU A 48 -9.65 4.44 6.99
C GLU A 48 -9.42 3.08 7.66
N ALA A 49 -8.28 2.43 7.41
CA ALA A 49 -7.95 1.14 8.02
C ALA A 49 -7.75 1.26 9.54
N SER A 50 -7.09 2.32 10.01
CA SER A 50 -6.85 2.58 11.43
C SER A 50 -8.16 2.75 12.20
N ALA A 51 -9.09 3.54 11.66
CA ALA A 51 -10.42 3.73 12.25
C ALA A 51 -11.22 2.43 12.28
N LEU A 52 -11.18 1.64 11.19
CA LEU A 52 -11.91 0.38 11.08
C LEU A 52 -11.46 -0.66 12.09
N TYR A 53 -10.15 -0.79 12.30
CA TYR A 53 -9.56 -1.84 13.14
C TYR A 53 -9.08 -1.34 14.51
N GLY A 54 -9.32 -0.08 14.86
CA GLY A 54 -8.99 0.48 16.17
C GLY A 54 -7.47 0.60 16.42
N VAL A 55 -6.66 0.74 15.38
CA VAL A 55 -5.20 0.88 15.51
C VAL A 55 -4.79 2.34 15.31
N ASN A 56 -3.89 2.83 16.16
CA ASN A 56 -3.38 4.20 16.03
C ASN A 56 -2.67 4.42 14.68
N SER A 57 -3.09 5.44 13.91
CA SER A 57 -2.56 5.72 12.57
C SER A 57 -1.06 6.07 12.58
N ALA A 58 -0.55 6.72 13.65
CA ALA A 58 0.88 6.98 13.78
C ALA A 58 1.69 5.68 13.95
N LEU A 59 1.15 4.67 14.63
CA LEU A 59 1.75 3.34 14.71
C LEU A 59 1.77 2.67 13.32
N VAL A 60 0.66 2.74 12.57
CA VAL A 60 0.58 2.18 11.21
C VAL A 60 1.60 2.85 10.29
N LYS A 61 1.68 4.19 10.29
CA LYS A 61 2.68 4.94 9.49
C LYS A 61 4.11 4.53 9.85
N ALA A 62 4.42 4.37 11.14
CA ALA A 62 5.74 3.95 11.60
C ALA A 62 6.09 2.52 11.14
N VAL A 63 5.11 1.60 11.13
CA VAL A 63 5.27 0.24 10.58
C VAL A 63 5.55 0.31 9.08
N ILE A 64 4.73 1.02 8.30
CA ILE A 64 4.93 1.17 6.84
C ILE A 64 6.30 1.79 6.53
N GLN A 65 6.71 2.82 7.26
CA GLN A 65 8.05 3.42 7.13
C GLN A 65 9.18 2.43 7.44
N ALA A 66 8.98 1.57 8.44
CA ALA A 66 9.98 0.57 8.80
C ALA A 66 10.07 -0.55 7.75
N GLU A 67 8.94 -1.00 7.20
CA GLU A 67 8.80 -2.13 6.29
C GLU A 67 9.20 -1.80 4.85
N SER A 68 8.63 -0.77 4.27
CA SER A 68 8.76 -0.48 2.84
C SER A 68 9.29 0.92 2.53
N ARG A 69 9.37 1.82 3.52
CA ARG A 69 9.56 3.28 3.31
C ARG A 69 8.51 3.87 2.38
N PHE A 70 7.26 3.43 2.56
CA PHE A 70 6.12 3.80 1.72
C PHE A 70 6.19 3.37 0.26
N ASN A 71 7.02 2.37 -0.09
CA ASN A 71 7.04 1.80 -1.43
C ASN A 71 5.97 0.69 -1.54
N PRO A 72 4.86 0.92 -2.30
CA PRO A 72 3.79 -0.07 -2.43
C PRO A 72 4.20 -1.31 -3.23
N LEU A 73 5.24 -1.18 -4.06
CA LEU A 73 5.74 -2.26 -4.91
C LEU A 73 6.94 -3.01 -4.28
N ALA A 74 7.24 -2.75 -3.00
CA ALA A 74 8.35 -3.39 -2.32
C ALA A 74 8.15 -4.92 -2.24
N VAL A 75 9.18 -5.66 -2.61
CA VAL A 75 9.24 -7.13 -2.48
C VAL A 75 10.55 -7.51 -1.80
N SER A 76 10.46 -8.20 -0.68
CA SER A 76 11.65 -8.67 0.04
C SER A 76 12.22 -9.95 -0.56
N PRO A 77 13.50 -10.30 -0.29
CA PRO A 77 14.11 -11.57 -0.73
C PRO A 77 13.36 -12.81 -0.23
N VAL A 78 12.64 -12.71 0.87
CA VAL A 78 11.85 -13.81 1.45
C VAL A 78 10.37 -13.80 1.00
N GLY A 79 10.01 -12.89 0.08
CA GLY A 79 8.70 -12.85 -0.56
C GLY A 79 7.64 -12.02 0.19
N ALA A 80 8.00 -11.24 1.19
CA ALA A 80 7.10 -10.24 1.78
C ALA A 80 6.82 -9.12 0.79
N LYS A 81 5.59 -8.59 0.74
CA LYS A 81 5.12 -7.69 -0.31
C LYS A 81 4.39 -6.46 0.22
N GLY A 82 4.54 -5.37 -0.52
CA GLY A 82 3.76 -4.13 -0.39
C GLY A 82 4.16 -3.25 0.77
N LEU A 83 3.31 -2.26 1.08
CA LEU A 83 3.56 -1.22 2.08
C LEU A 83 3.90 -1.78 3.47
N MET A 84 3.17 -2.79 3.91
CA MET A 84 3.32 -3.41 5.23
C MET A 84 4.07 -4.75 5.18
N GLN A 85 4.71 -5.09 4.05
CA GLN A 85 5.55 -6.27 3.85
C GLN A 85 4.89 -7.56 4.34
N LEU A 86 3.70 -7.84 3.84
CA LEU A 86 2.97 -9.04 4.23
C LEU A 86 3.56 -10.28 3.55
N MET A 87 3.84 -11.31 4.34
CA MET A 87 4.12 -12.65 3.81
C MET A 87 2.89 -13.18 3.06
N PRO A 88 3.05 -13.96 1.98
CA PRO A 88 1.94 -14.44 1.16
C PRO A 88 0.83 -15.15 1.95
N MET A 89 1.20 -15.90 2.98
CA MET A 89 0.25 -16.61 3.84
C MET A 89 -0.60 -15.60 4.66
N ILE A 90 0.05 -14.59 5.24
CA ILE A 90 -0.64 -13.53 6.01
C ILE A 90 -1.53 -12.69 5.09
N ALA A 91 -1.02 -12.29 3.91
CA ALA A 91 -1.81 -11.56 2.93
C ALA A 91 -3.11 -12.30 2.57
N LYS A 92 -3.01 -13.60 2.29
CA LYS A 92 -4.16 -14.46 1.99
C LYS A 92 -5.11 -14.60 3.17
N GLU A 93 -4.60 -14.85 4.38
CA GLU A 93 -5.40 -15.03 5.61
C GLU A 93 -6.19 -13.77 5.94
N TYR A 94 -5.60 -12.59 5.74
CA TYR A 94 -6.19 -11.29 6.03
C TYR A 94 -6.88 -10.63 4.84
N GLY A 95 -7.03 -11.34 3.72
CA GLY A 95 -7.90 -10.96 2.61
C GLY A 95 -7.27 -10.04 1.56
N ALA A 96 -5.93 -9.90 1.52
CA ALA A 96 -5.26 -9.23 0.42
C ALA A 96 -5.10 -10.18 -0.77
N GLY A 97 -5.99 -10.08 -1.75
CA GLY A 97 -5.92 -10.84 -3.00
C GLY A 97 -4.72 -10.45 -3.86
N ASP A 98 -4.42 -9.15 -3.90
CA ASP A 98 -3.19 -8.61 -4.43
C ASP A 98 -2.44 -7.82 -3.35
N PRO A 99 -1.36 -8.38 -2.78
CA PRO A 99 -0.58 -7.70 -1.74
C PRO A 99 0.29 -6.54 -2.25
N LEU A 100 0.33 -6.26 -3.55
CA LEU A 100 0.94 -5.05 -4.13
C LEU A 100 -0.07 -3.93 -4.35
N ASP A 101 -1.37 -4.21 -4.25
CA ASP A 101 -2.39 -3.17 -4.14
C ASP A 101 -2.31 -2.49 -2.77
N ALA A 102 -2.09 -1.18 -2.77
CA ALA A 102 -1.85 -0.41 -1.54
C ALA A 102 -2.99 -0.52 -0.53
N LYS A 103 -4.26 -0.44 -0.99
CA LYS A 103 -5.42 -0.50 -0.11
C LYS A 103 -5.57 -1.88 0.51
N GLN A 104 -5.51 -2.94 -0.29
CA GLN A 104 -5.61 -4.31 0.22
C GLN A 104 -4.47 -4.64 1.19
N ASN A 105 -3.25 -4.20 0.89
CA ASN A 105 -2.09 -4.42 1.73
C ASN A 105 -2.22 -3.74 3.09
N VAL A 106 -2.58 -2.45 3.11
CA VAL A 106 -2.74 -1.69 4.37
C VAL A 106 -3.89 -2.26 5.20
N PHE A 107 -5.04 -2.55 4.60
CA PHE A 107 -6.18 -3.12 5.34
C PHE A 107 -5.85 -4.48 5.96
N ALA A 108 -5.23 -5.38 5.21
CA ALA A 108 -4.81 -6.69 5.71
C ALA A 108 -3.73 -6.56 6.81
N GLY A 109 -2.74 -5.69 6.60
CA GLY A 109 -1.66 -5.47 7.56
C GLY A 109 -2.11 -4.82 8.86
N VAL A 110 -3.01 -3.83 8.78
CA VAL A 110 -3.59 -3.18 9.98
C VAL A 110 -4.47 -4.15 10.75
N LYS A 111 -5.28 -4.96 10.06
CA LYS A 111 -6.08 -6.00 10.71
C LYS A 111 -5.19 -7.03 11.42
N TYR A 112 -4.12 -7.49 10.78
CA TYR A 112 -3.15 -8.39 11.41
C TYR A 112 -2.49 -7.75 12.63
N LEU A 113 -2.12 -6.47 12.55
CA LEU A 113 -1.55 -5.73 13.66
C LEU A 113 -2.56 -5.56 14.82
N SER A 114 -3.83 -5.32 14.51
CA SER A 114 -4.91 -5.26 15.50
C SER A 114 -5.04 -6.58 16.26
N ASP A 115 -5.10 -7.71 15.55
CA ASP A 115 -5.19 -9.05 16.17
C ASP A 115 -3.97 -9.34 17.08
N LEU A 116 -2.80 -8.82 16.72
CA LEU A 116 -1.61 -8.95 17.55
C LEU A 116 -1.68 -8.04 18.81
N LEU A 117 -2.21 -6.82 18.66
CA LEU A 117 -2.44 -5.93 19.80
C LEU A 117 -3.43 -6.55 20.79
N ASP A 118 -4.52 -7.10 20.30
CA ASP A 118 -5.50 -7.82 21.13
C ASP A 118 -4.87 -9.03 21.85
N ARG A 119 -4.12 -9.83 21.10
CA ARG A 119 -3.40 -11.00 21.65
C ARG A 119 -2.46 -10.65 22.79
N TYR A 120 -1.86 -9.47 22.75
CA TYR A 120 -0.89 -9.02 23.75
C TYR A 120 -1.45 -7.91 24.66
N ASN A 121 -2.77 -7.81 24.83
CA ASN A 121 -3.45 -6.87 25.72
C ASN A 121 -2.99 -5.41 25.51
N GLY A 122 -2.85 -4.99 24.26
CA GLY A 122 -2.41 -3.64 23.88
C GLY A 122 -0.90 -3.39 24.02
N ASN A 123 -0.11 -4.39 24.36
CA ASN A 123 1.35 -4.21 24.45
C ASN A 123 1.97 -4.08 23.06
N VAL A 124 2.19 -2.85 22.63
CA VAL A 124 2.73 -2.50 21.31
C VAL A 124 4.07 -3.20 21.03
N SER A 125 4.97 -3.27 22.01
CA SER A 125 6.28 -3.89 21.84
C SER A 125 6.18 -5.39 21.52
N LEU A 126 5.26 -6.09 22.19
CA LEU A 126 5.01 -7.52 21.92
C LEU A 126 4.26 -7.72 20.62
N ALA A 127 3.32 -6.84 20.27
CA ALA A 127 2.62 -6.87 18.98
C ALA A 127 3.61 -6.70 17.81
N LEU A 128 4.49 -5.71 17.88
CA LEU A 128 5.55 -5.49 16.89
C LEU A 128 6.53 -6.68 16.78
N ALA A 129 6.90 -7.26 17.92
CA ALA A 129 7.73 -8.47 17.92
C ALA A 129 6.99 -9.66 17.28
N GLY A 130 5.68 -9.78 17.53
CA GLY A 130 4.82 -10.77 16.90
C GLY A 130 4.65 -10.54 15.40
N TYR A 131 4.56 -9.29 14.97
CA TYR A 131 4.48 -8.91 13.56
C TYR A 131 5.74 -9.34 12.79
N ASN A 132 6.92 -9.00 13.32
CA ASN A 132 8.21 -9.29 12.66
C ASN A 132 8.65 -10.75 12.80
N ALA A 133 8.62 -11.34 14.02
CA ALA A 133 9.14 -12.68 14.28
C ALA A 133 8.07 -13.77 14.31
N GLY A 134 6.81 -13.39 14.21
CA GLY A 134 5.66 -14.28 14.38
C GLY A 134 5.27 -14.52 15.85
N PRO A 135 3.96 -14.70 16.12
CA PRO A 135 3.44 -14.88 17.48
C PRO A 135 3.97 -16.16 18.17
N THR A 136 4.35 -17.16 17.40
CA THR A 136 4.96 -18.39 17.94
C THR A 136 6.32 -18.13 18.59
N ALA A 137 7.14 -17.24 18.01
CA ALA A 137 8.42 -16.86 18.60
C ALA A 137 8.22 -16.09 19.91
N VAL A 138 7.29 -15.12 19.92
CA VAL A 138 6.96 -14.34 21.15
C VAL A 138 6.48 -15.27 22.27
N ARG A 139 5.62 -16.25 21.96
CA ARG A 139 5.14 -17.25 22.93
C ARG A 139 6.29 -18.11 23.45
N ARG A 140 7.18 -18.60 22.56
CA ARG A 140 8.32 -19.44 22.90
C ARG A 140 9.25 -18.76 23.89
N PHE A 141 9.53 -17.48 23.67
CA PHE A 141 10.43 -16.70 24.51
C PHE A 141 9.73 -15.95 25.65
N ARG A 142 8.41 -16.09 25.75
CA ARG A 142 7.57 -15.38 26.73
C ARG A 142 7.80 -13.86 26.76
N GLY A 143 8.11 -13.27 25.59
CA GLY A 143 8.46 -11.89 25.41
C GLY A 143 9.09 -11.61 24.05
N ILE A 144 9.75 -10.47 23.91
CA ILE A 144 10.46 -10.13 22.67
C ILE A 144 11.60 -11.14 22.45
N PRO A 145 11.59 -11.89 21.32
CA PRO A 145 12.64 -12.86 21.06
C PRO A 145 14.03 -12.22 21.04
N PRO A 146 15.09 -12.94 21.45
CA PRO A 146 16.46 -12.40 21.46
C PRO A 146 17.08 -12.31 20.06
N TYR A 147 16.26 -12.16 19.03
CA TYR A 147 16.71 -11.96 17.67
C TYR A 147 17.13 -10.51 17.48
N ARG A 148 18.35 -10.29 16.94
CA ARG A 148 18.89 -8.94 16.70
C ARG A 148 17.97 -8.12 15.80
N GLU A 149 17.44 -8.76 14.76
CA GLU A 149 16.51 -8.15 13.82
C GLU A 149 15.23 -7.67 14.53
N THR A 150 14.55 -8.56 15.25
CA THR A 150 13.28 -8.25 15.93
C THR A 150 13.44 -7.16 16.98
N ARG A 151 14.51 -7.22 17.78
CA ARG A 151 14.81 -6.15 18.77
C ARG A 151 15.11 -4.82 18.09
N GLY A 152 15.81 -4.84 16.95
CA GLY A 152 16.08 -3.67 16.13
C GLY A 152 14.81 -3.08 15.55
N TYR A 153 13.94 -3.93 15.03
CA TYR A 153 12.63 -3.56 14.46
C TYR A 153 11.75 -2.85 15.50
N VAL A 154 11.54 -3.46 16.65
CA VAL A 154 10.73 -2.85 17.74
C VAL A 154 11.27 -1.48 18.12
N ARG A 155 12.58 -1.35 18.33
CA ARG A 155 13.23 -0.08 18.68
C ARG A 155 13.09 0.97 17.57
N LYS A 156 13.28 0.56 16.32
CA LYS A 156 13.13 1.46 15.16
C LYS A 156 11.74 2.09 15.13
N ILE A 157 10.68 1.28 15.29
CA ILE A 157 9.29 1.78 15.23
C ILE A 157 8.99 2.68 16.42
N GLN A 158 9.43 2.32 17.63
CA GLN A 158 9.28 3.18 18.80
C GLN A 158 9.94 4.56 18.63
N ASN A 159 11.12 4.60 18.02
CA ASN A 159 11.80 5.86 17.72
C ASN A 159 11.03 6.68 16.68
N LEU A 160 10.52 6.06 15.62
CA LEU A 160 9.71 6.74 14.59
C LEU A 160 8.44 7.37 15.19
N ILE A 161 7.76 6.66 16.09
CA ILE A 161 6.58 7.22 16.79
C ILE A 161 6.98 8.41 17.66
N ALA A 162 8.06 8.29 18.43
CA ALA A 162 8.54 9.37 19.30
C ALA A 162 8.99 10.61 18.49
N GLU A 163 9.57 10.42 17.32
CA GLU A 163 9.93 11.51 16.41
C GLU A 163 8.68 12.19 15.83
N GLY A 164 7.69 11.43 15.41
CA GLY A 164 6.42 11.97 14.93
C GLY A 164 5.70 12.83 15.97
N VAL A 165 5.66 12.37 17.22
CA VAL A 165 5.08 13.14 18.33
C VAL A 165 5.84 14.45 18.58
N ARG A 166 7.19 14.42 18.55
CA ARG A 166 8.00 15.64 18.74
C ARG A 166 7.76 16.66 17.63
N ASN A 167 7.72 16.20 16.36
CA ASN A 167 7.51 17.08 15.22
C ASN A 167 6.12 17.73 15.26
N ALA A 168 5.09 16.98 15.64
CA ALA A 168 3.74 17.51 15.81
C ALA A 168 3.67 18.56 16.93
N ALA A 169 4.36 18.33 18.06
CA ALA A 169 4.40 19.29 19.17
C ALA A 169 5.11 20.61 18.83
N VAL A 170 6.15 20.54 17.98
CA VAL A 170 6.85 21.76 17.51
C VAL A 170 5.96 22.55 16.55
N ALA A 171 5.27 21.89 15.62
CA ALA A 171 4.38 22.55 14.67
C ALA A 171 3.21 23.29 15.33
N THR A 172 2.74 22.83 16.50
CA THR A 172 1.65 23.49 17.25
C THR A 172 2.13 24.59 18.20
N ALA A 173 3.44 24.75 18.41
CA ALA A 173 4.02 25.77 19.28
C ALA A 173 4.35 27.08 18.52
N ASP A 174 4.37 27.03 17.17
CA ASP A 174 4.70 28.16 16.31
C ASP A 174 3.45 28.88 15.76
N ASP A 175 2.22 28.42 16.10
CA ASP A 175 0.93 29.05 15.79
C ASP A 175 0.38 29.83 17.03
#